data_0f95a8e12190bbf5a98356f1527bbf92
#
_entry.id   0f95a8e12190bbf5a98356f1527bbf92
#
_cell.length_a   1.000
_cell.length_b   1.000
_cell.length_c   1.000
_cell.angle_alpha   90.00
_cell.angle_beta   90.00
_cell.angle_gamma   90.00
#
_symmetry.space_group_name_H-M   'P 1'
#
loop_
_entity.id
_entity.type
_entity.pdbx_description
1 polymer ?
#
loop_
_entity_poly.entity_id
_entity_poly.type
_entity_poly.pdbx_seq_one_letter_code
_entity_poly.pdbx_strand_id
1 'polypeptide(L)'
;GAARQARRNGMVPGVVYGGGVDPLPIQVPFNELLKRLKAGRFKSTLYNLKVDGQDDVRVICRDVQRDVVKDLPTHLDFMRLRRTTKINLFITVEFINEGGAPGLKRGGVLTVVRPEVELVVTASDIPEKITVDLDGLDIGDVISISSVTLPDGAKPTIDRDFVIANI
;
A
#
# COMPACT_ATOMS: atom_id res chain seq x y z
N GLY A 1 30.83 10.08 -8.53
CA GLY A 1 30.73 8.74 -8.01
C GLY A 1 29.67 7.90 -8.70
N ALA A 2 29.53 6.66 -8.29
CA ALA A 2 28.58 5.72 -8.89
C ALA A 2 27.13 6.24 -8.83
N ALA A 3 26.73 6.87 -7.71
CA ALA A 3 25.40 7.43 -7.56
C ALA A 3 25.11 8.56 -8.55
N ARG A 4 26.08 9.43 -8.78
CA ARG A 4 25.95 10.51 -9.78
C ARG A 4 25.85 9.96 -11.18
N GLN A 5 26.66 8.94 -11.49
CA GLN A 5 26.63 8.30 -12.80
C GLN A 5 25.29 7.63 -13.07
N ALA A 6 24.72 6.94 -12.08
CA ALA A 6 23.40 6.34 -12.19
C ALA A 6 22.34 7.39 -12.51
N ARG A 7 22.34 8.52 -11.82
CA ARG A 7 21.38 9.61 -12.05
C ARG A 7 21.54 10.24 -13.43
N ARG A 8 22.77 10.35 -13.94
CA ARG A 8 23.04 10.84 -15.31
C ARG A 8 22.45 9.90 -16.36
N ASN A 9 22.39 8.62 -16.07
CA ASN A 9 21.82 7.60 -16.96
C ASN A 9 20.30 7.44 -16.81
N GLY A 10 19.65 8.33 -16.07
CA GLY A 10 18.21 8.26 -15.84
C GLY A 10 17.80 7.19 -14.84
N MET A 11 18.71 6.80 -13.95
CA MET A 11 18.46 5.79 -12.92
C MET A 11 18.61 6.41 -11.55
N VAL A 12 17.89 5.85 -10.58
CA VAL A 12 18.01 6.23 -9.17
C VAL A 12 18.68 5.08 -8.42
N PRO A 13 19.80 5.33 -7.74
CA PRO A 13 20.47 4.29 -6.98
C PRO A 13 19.70 3.94 -5.71
N GLY A 14 19.82 2.70 -5.27
CA GLY A 14 19.20 2.23 -4.05
C GLY A 14 19.89 0.99 -3.51
N VAL A 15 19.40 0.54 -2.36
CA VAL A 15 19.92 -0.65 -1.70
C VAL A 15 18.75 -1.52 -1.24
N VAL A 16 18.88 -2.83 -1.46
CA VAL A 16 17.96 -3.84 -0.92
C VAL A 16 18.69 -4.56 0.22
N TYR A 17 18.14 -4.51 1.41
CA TYR A 17 18.74 -5.13 2.59
C TYR A 17 17.74 -6.04 3.30
N GLY A 18 18.21 -6.77 4.32
CA GLY A 18 17.39 -7.70 5.10
C GLY A 18 17.44 -9.12 4.56
N GLY A 19 16.66 -10.00 5.17
CA GLY A 19 16.59 -11.40 4.79
C GLY A 19 17.80 -12.25 5.18
N GLY A 20 18.72 -11.70 5.98
CA GLY A 20 19.92 -12.42 6.42
C GLY A 20 21.00 -12.56 5.35
N VAL A 21 20.88 -11.82 4.23
CA VAL A 21 21.88 -11.80 3.15
C VAL A 21 22.46 -10.40 3.02
N ASP A 22 23.58 -10.30 2.30
CA ASP A 22 24.27 -9.02 2.12
C ASP A 22 23.38 -7.98 1.42
N PRO A 23 23.57 -6.68 1.73
CA PRO A 23 22.87 -5.63 1.00
C PRO A 23 23.18 -5.68 -0.48
N LEU A 24 22.17 -5.53 -1.30
CA LEU A 24 22.28 -5.54 -2.77
C LEU A 24 22.10 -4.12 -3.31
N PRO A 25 23.14 -3.51 -3.89
CA PRO A 25 22.97 -2.22 -4.56
C PRO A 25 22.20 -2.41 -5.86
N ILE A 26 21.25 -1.50 -6.11
CA ILE A 26 20.40 -1.55 -7.30
C ILE A 26 20.28 -0.17 -7.93
N GLN A 27 19.72 -0.14 -9.14
CA GLN A 27 19.32 1.07 -9.83
C GLN A 27 17.91 0.88 -10.37
N VAL A 28 17.08 1.91 -10.22
CA VAL A 28 15.68 1.88 -10.65
C VAL A 28 15.48 3.00 -11.69
N PRO A 29 14.74 2.73 -12.80
CA PRO A 29 14.47 3.78 -13.78
C PRO A 29 13.74 4.96 -13.13
N PHE A 30 14.27 6.17 -13.38
CA PHE A 30 13.75 7.39 -12.77
C PHE A 30 12.28 7.64 -13.10
N ASN A 31 11.92 7.50 -14.37
CA ASN A 31 10.54 7.76 -14.82
C ASN A 31 9.53 6.80 -14.19
N GLU A 32 9.90 5.54 -14.10
CA GLU A 32 9.07 4.51 -13.47
C GLU A 32 8.89 4.78 -11.97
N LEU A 33 9.96 5.13 -11.28
CA LEU A 33 9.92 5.47 -9.87
C LEU A 33 9.07 6.71 -9.61
N LEU A 34 9.24 7.75 -10.42
CA LEU A 34 8.49 9.00 -10.28
C LEU A 34 7.00 8.76 -10.44
N LYS A 35 6.61 7.93 -11.40
CA LYS A 35 5.22 7.53 -11.63
C LYS A 35 4.63 6.85 -10.39
N ARG A 36 5.35 5.93 -9.78
CA ARG A 36 4.89 5.22 -8.58
C ARG A 36 4.82 6.13 -7.36
N LEU A 37 5.75 7.06 -7.22
CA LEU A 37 5.70 8.05 -6.13
C LEU A 37 4.51 8.98 -6.25
N LYS A 38 4.16 9.40 -7.46
CA LYS A 38 2.99 10.25 -7.71
C LYS A 38 1.67 9.53 -7.46
N ALA A 39 1.65 8.21 -7.62
CA ALA A 39 0.47 7.41 -7.32
C ALA A 39 0.14 7.38 -5.81
N GLY A 40 1.10 7.74 -4.96
CA GLY A 40 0.94 7.77 -3.50
C GLY A 40 1.16 6.41 -2.83
N ARG A 41 1.24 6.43 -1.51
CA ARG A 41 1.38 5.22 -0.68
C ARG A 41 2.61 4.36 -1.00
N PHE A 42 3.67 4.96 -1.53
CA PHE A 42 4.86 4.22 -1.97
C PHE A 42 5.49 3.41 -0.83
N LYS A 43 5.62 4.00 0.38
CA LYS A 43 6.20 3.33 1.54
C LYS A 43 5.31 2.26 2.16
N SER A 44 4.02 2.26 1.82
CA SER A 44 3.04 1.32 2.36
C SER A 44 2.57 0.31 1.32
N THR A 45 3.30 0.16 0.23
CA THR A 45 2.98 -0.76 -0.86
C THR A 45 4.05 -1.84 -0.96
N LEU A 46 3.61 -3.08 -1.13
CA LEU A 46 4.49 -4.20 -1.40
C LEU A 46 4.89 -4.18 -2.87
N TYR A 47 6.17 -4.32 -3.15
CA TYR A 47 6.69 -4.43 -4.51
C TYR A 47 7.35 -5.77 -4.73
N ASN A 48 7.15 -6.32 -5.93
CA ASN A 48 7.90 -7.46 -6.41
C ASN A 48 9.03 -6.93 -7.28
N LEU A 49 10.22 -6.87 -6.72
CA LEU A 49 11.37 -6.26 -7.38
C LEU A 49 12.04 -7.27 -8.29
N LYS A 50 12.10 -6.95 -9.58
CA LYS A 50 12.78 -7.75 -10.59
C LYS A 50 14.16 -7.18 -10.82
N VAL A 51 15.19 -7.93 -10.44
CA VAL A 51 16.59 -7.52 -10.57
C VAL A 51 17.28 -8.43 -11.58
N ASP A 52 17.96 -7.84 -12.53
CA ASP A 52 18.69 -8.58 -13.57
C ASP A 52 19.71 -9.53 -12.93
N GLY A 53 19.69 -10.80 -13.34
CA GLY A 53 20.59 -11.82 -12.83
C GLY A 53 20.27 -12.33 -11.43
N GLN A 54 19.15 -11.91 -10.85
CA GLN A 54 18.71 -12.32 -9.52
C GLN A 54 17.26 -12.84 -9.57
N ASP A 55 16.88 -13.62 -8.57
CA ASP A 55 15.49 -14.00 -8.39
C ASP A 55 14.65 -12.80 -7.97
N ASP A 56 13.36 -12.81 -8.35
CA ASP A 56 12.43 -11.78 -7.91
C ASP A 56 12.33 -11.78 -6.39
N VAL A 57 12.26 -10.59 -5.80
CA VAL A 57 12.22 -10.43 -4.36
C VAL A 57 11.10 -9.48 -3.95
N ARG A 58 10.37 -9.85 -2.91
CA ARG A 58 9.34 -8.99 -2.33
C ARG A 58 9.99 -8.02 -1.36
N VAL A 59 9.71 -6.75 -1.57
CA VAL A 59 10.31 -5.67 -0.78
C VAL A 59 9.28 -4.61 -0.43
N ILE A 60 9.57 -3.88 0.64
CA ILE A 60 8.86 -2.66 0.99
C ILE A 60 9.88 -1.53 1.06
N CYS A 61 9.50 -0.34 0.60
CA CYS A 61 10.37 0.82 0.69
C CYS A 61 10.41 1.33 2.13
N ARG A 62 11.62 1.50 2.67
CA ARG A 62 11.82 2.02 4.02
C ARG A 62 12.12 3.50 4.02
N ASP A 63 12.81 4.00 3.01
CA ASP A 63 13.15 5.41 2.90
C ASP A 63 13.37 5.81 1.45
N VAL A 64 13.00 7.05 1.15
CA VAL A 64 13.25 7.72 -0.13
C VAL A 64 13.93 9.04 0.18
N GLN A 65 15.18 9.17 -0.22
CA GLN A 65 15.87 10.45 -0.12
C GLN A 65 15.51 11.32 -1.31
N ARG A 66 15.22 12.57 -1.07
CA ARG A 66 14.83 13.53 -2.11
C ARG A 66 15.76 14.73 -2.12
N ASP A 67 15.95 15.30 -3.30
CA ASP A 67 16.61 16.59 -3.44
C ASP A 67 15.72 17.68 -2.81
N VAL A 68 16.29 18.47 -1.92
CA VAL A 68 15.55 19.51 -1.15
C VAL A 68 14.97 20.58 -2.07
N VAL A 69 15.70 20.92 -3.14
CA VAL A 69 15.31 22.00 -4.06
C VAL A 69 14.34 21.51 -5.11
N LYS A 70 14.65 20.37 -5.75
CA LYS A 70 13.88 19.84 -6.88
C LYS A 70 12.76 18.88 -6.48
N ASP A 71 12.77 18.42 -5.23
CA ASP A 71 11.83 17.41 -4.69
C ASP A 71 11.79 16.13 -5.54
N LEU A 72 12.93 15.75 -6.11
CA LEU A 72 13.06 14.54 -6.92
C LEU A 72 13.79 13.44 -6.14
N PRO A 73 13.43 12.17 -6.34
CA PRO A 73 14.08 11.07 -5.62
C PRO A 73 15.55 10.93 -6.04
N THR A 74 16.44 10.78 -5.05
CA THR A 74 17.89 10.63 -5.27
C THR A 74 18.43 9.31 -4.77
N HIS A 75 17.72 8.63 -3.86
CA HIS A 75 18.15 7.34 -3.31
C HIS A 75 16.95 6.61 -2.71
N LEU A 76 17.01 5.27 -2.73
CA LEU A 76 15.96 4.39 -2.21
C LEU A 76 16.56 3.32 -1.30
N ASP A 77 15.85 3.04 -0.19
CA ASP A 77 16.16 1.92 0.68
C ASP A 77 14.97 0.96 0.69
N PHE A 78 15.20 -0.28 0.24
CA PHE A 78 14.21 -1.36 0.26
C PHE A 78 14.60 -2.41 1.28
N MET A 79 13.60 -2.99 1.93
CA MET A 79 13.78 -4.11 2.86
C MET A 79 13.12 -5.36 2.28
N ARG A 80 13.87 -6.47 2.26
CA ARG A 80 13.34 -7.77 1.87
C ARG A 80 12.36 -8.27 2.92
N LEU A 81 11.28 -8.90 2.45
CA LEU A 81 10.24 -9.43 3.33
C LEU A 81 10.37 -10.94 3.42
N ARG A 82 10.26 -11.47 4.64
CA ARG A 82 10.11 -12.90 4.90
C ARG A 82 8.62 -13.22 4.97
N ARG A 83 8.26 -14.49 4.77
CA ARG A 83 6.85 -14.92 4.86
C ARG A 83 6.20 -14.57 6.18
N THR A 84 6.95 -14.60 7.27
CA THR A 84 6.46 -14.32 8.62
C THR A 84 6.53 -12.84 9.00
N THR A 85 7.10 -11.99 8.15
CA THR A 85 7.24 -10.57 8.44
C THR A 85 5.86 -9.91 8.45
N LYS A 86 5.57 -9.19 9.53
CA LYS A 86 4.36 -8.39 9.64
C LYS A 86 4.64 -6.99 9.12
N ILE A 87 3.77 -6.50 8.25
CA ILE A 87 3.92 -5.19 7.61
C ILE A 87 2.61 -4.42 7.67
N ASN A 88 2.71 -3.10 7.65
CA ASN A 88 1.55 -2.22 7.59
C ASN A 88 1.34 -1.84 6.12
N LEU A 89 0.17 -2.15 5.60
CA LEU A 89 -0.20 -1.82 4.22
C LEU A 89 -1.56 -1.15 4.20
N PHE A 90 -1.75 -0.24 3.23
CA PHE A 90 -3.06 0.32 2.92
C PHE A 90 -3.77 -0.61 1.95
N ILE A 91 -4.91 -1.13 2.38
CA ILE A 91 -5.72 -2.04 1.60
C ILE A 91 -6.96 -1.30 1.12
N THR A 92 -7.24 -1.38 -0.19
CA THR A 92 -8.39 -0.73 -0.81
C THR A 92 -9.69 -1.37 -0.31
N VAL A 93 -10.68 -0.53 -0.02
CA VAL A 93 -12.03 -0.98 0.35
C VAL A 93 -12.90 -0.95 -0.90
N GLU A 94 -13.54 -2.08 -1.19
CA GLU A 94 -14.50 -2.21 -2.29
C GLU A 94 -15.90 -2.39 -1.72
N PHE A 95 -16.84 -1.58 -2.23
CA PHE A 95 -18.25 -1.65 -1.83
C PHE A 95 -19.03 -2.45 -2.87
N ILE A 96 -19.80 -3.44 -2.41
CA ILE A 96 -20.60 -4.30 -3.26
C ILE A 96 -22.08 -4.21 -2.87
N ASN A 97 -22.96 -4.68 -3.77
CA ASN A 97 -24.40 -4.74 -3.56
C ASN A 97 -25.04 -3.37 -3.31
N GLU A 98 -24.57 -2.33 -4.00
CA GLU A 98 -25.18 -1.00 -3.92
C GLU A 98 -26.66 -1.05 -4.29
N GLY A 99 -27.05 -1.86 -5.29
CA GLY A 99 -28.42 -2.05 -5.69
C GLY A 99 -29.31 -2.71 -4.63
N GLY A 100 -28.74 -3.37 -3.64
CA GLY A 100 -29.46 -3.98 -2.53
C GLY A 100 -29.61 -3.08 -1.31
N ALA A 101 -29.06 -1.87 -1.33
CA ALA A 101 -29.12 -0.93 -0.21
C ALA A 101 -30.38 -0.06 -0.31
N PRO A 102 -31.37 -0.22 0.58
CA PRO A 102 -32.60 0.58 0.53
C PRO A 102 -32.34 2.08 0.67
N GLY A 103 -31.32 2.47 1.45
CA GLY A 103 -30.96 3.87 1.62
C GLY A 103 -30.52 4.53 0.33
N LEU A 104 -29.76 3.84 -0.50
CA LEU A 104 -29.31 4.35 -1.81
C LEU A 104 -30.50 4.43 -2.80
N LYS A 105 -31.41 3.48 -2.74
CA LYS A 105 -32.64 3.50 -3.59
C LYS A 105 -33.56 4.66 -3.24
N ARG A 106 -33.54 5.12 -1.99
CA ARG A 106 -34.35 6.24 -1.50
C ARG A 106 -33.73 7.61 -1.80
N GLY A 107 -32.60 7.64 -2.50
CA GLY A 107 -31.91 8.87 -2.84
C GLY A 107 -30.76 9.23 -1.91
N GLY A 108 -30.39 8.35 -0.98
CA GLY A 108 -29.21 8.52 -0.16
C GLY A 108 -27.94 8.43 -0.98
N VAL A 109 -26.86 9.00 -0.46
CA VAL A 109 -25.55 9.00 -1.11
C VAL A 109 -24.55 8.29 -0.21
N LEU A 110 -23.79 7.35 -0.77
CA LEU A 110 -22.69 6.70 -0.07
C LEU A 110 -21.53 7.69 0.08
N THR A 111 -21.23 8.04 1.33
CA THR A 111 -20.08 8.89 1.64
C THR A 111 -18.95 8.00 2.15
N VAL A 112 -17.88 7.92 1.37
CA VAL A 112 -16.70 7.13 1.72
C VAL A 112 -15.76 8.01 2.53
N VAL A 113 -15.60 7.67 3.81
CA VAL A 113 -14.71 8.41 4.72
C VAL A 113 -13.28 7.91 4.57
N ARG A 114 -13.11 6.58 4.43
CA ARG A 114 -11.81 5.95 4.26
C ARG A 114 -11.84 4.97 3.08
N PRO A 115 -11.35 5.38 1.89
CA PRO A 115 -11.31 4.48 0.74
C PRO A 115 -10.24 3.38 0.87
N GLU A 116 -9.27 3.59 1.76
CA GLU A 116 -8.23 2.62 2.08
C GLU A 116 -8.09 2.51 3.60
N VAL A 117 -7.81 1.31 4.07
CA VAL A 117 -7.60 1.04 5.50
C VAL A 117 -6.21 0.48 5.70
N GLU A 118 -5.48 1.04 6.66
CA GLU A 118 -4.17 0.54 7.03
C GLU A 118 -4.31 -0.68 7.94
N LEU A 119 -3.76 -1.79 7.49
CA LEU A 119 -3.81 -3.06 8.21
C LEU A 119 -2.41 -3.60 8.45
N VAL A 120 -2.24 -4.26 9.59
CA VAL A 120 -1.06 -5.09 9.85
C VAL A 120 -1.33 -6.46 9.27
N VAL A 121 -0.55 -6.86 8.29
CA VAL A 121 -0.72 -8.14 7.59
C VAL A 121 0.60 -8.89 7.55
N THR A 122 0.51 -10.22 7.41
CA THR A 122 1.69 -11.06 7.20
C THR A 122 2.04 -11.05 5.71
N ALA A 123 3.33 -10.99 5.40
CA ALA A 123 3.80 -10.91 4.01
C ALA A 123 3.34 -12.08 3.14
N SER A 124 3.07 -13.24 3.74
CA SER A 124 2.55 -14.43 3.02
C SER A 124 1.06 -14.36 2.69
N ASP A 125 0.29 -13.55 3.44
CA ASP A 125 -1.17 -13.48 3.35
C ASP A 125 -1.62 -12.02 3.21
N ILE A 126 -1.30 -11.41 2.09
CA ILE A 126 -1.68 -10.03 1.81
C ILE A 126 -3.02 -10.02 1.08
N PRO A 127 -4.07 -9.42 1.67
CA PRO A 127 -5.36 -9.31 0.99
C PRO A 127 -5.28 -8.29 -0.15
N GLU A 128 -5.94 -8.58 -1.26
CA GLU A 128 -6.01 -7.63 -2.38
C GLU A 128 -6.91 -6.46 -2.06
N LYS A 129 -8.00 -6.71 -1.33
CA LYS A 129 -9.01 -5.71 -1.01
C LYS A 129 -9.86 -6.16 0.17
N ILE A 130 -10.52 -5.19 0.80
CA ILE A 130 -11.55 -5.44 1.80
C ILE A 130 -12.89 -5.24 1.10
N THR A 131 -13.77 -6.24 1.16
CA THR A 131 -15.10 -6.17 0.57
C THR A 131 -16.11 -5.78 1.64
N VAL A 132 -16.87 -4.73 1.35
CA VAL A 132 -17.95 -4.25 2.23
C VAL A 132 -19.27 -4.44 1.50
N ASP A 133 -20.19 -5.19 2.12
CA ASP A 133 -21.52 -5.47 1.58
C ASP A 133 -22.48 -4.38 2.05
N LEU A 134 -23.08 -3.68 1.10
CA LEU A 134 -24.05 -2.62 1.38
C LEU A 134 -25.50 -3.10 1.43
N ASP A 135 -25.73 -4.39 1.18
CA ASP A 135 -27.09 -4.95 1.17
C ASP A 135 -27.79 -4.74 2.51
N GLY A 136 -29.02 -4.23 2.44
CA GLY A 136 -29.84 -3.98 3.64
C GLY A 136 -29.55 -2.68 4.39
N LEU A 137 -28.60 -1.86 3.93
CA LEU A 137 -28.28 -0.59 4.59
C LEU A 137 -29.23 0.53 4.18
N ASP A 138 -29.60 1.38 5.13
CA ASP A 138 -30.53 2.50 4.93
C ASP A 138 -29.83 3.84 5.22
N ILE A 139 -30.53 4.93 4.95
CA ILE A 139 -30.04 6.29 5.23
C ILE A 139 -29.78 6.42 6.74
N GLY A 140 -28.62 6.95 7.09
CA GLY A 140 -28.20 7.09 8.48
C GLY A 140 -27.34 5.92 9.00
N ASP A 141 -27.24 4.84 8.24
CA ASP A 141 -26.37 3.71 8.63
C ASP A 141 -24.91 4.06 8.47
N VAL A 142 -24.10 3.60 9.41
CA VAL A 142 -22.65 3.85 9.45
C VAL A 142 -21.93 2.51 9.36
N ILE A 143 -20.93 2.46 8.49
CA ILE A 143 -20.07 1.30 8.34
C ILE A 143 -18.74 1.59 9.03
N SER A 144 -18.46 0.85 10.10
CA SER A 144 -17.20 0.96 10.83
C SER A 144 -16.37 -0.28 10.65
N ILE A 145 -15.09 -0.21 11.04
CA ILE A 145 -14.16 -1.34 10.87
C ILE A 145 -14.64 -2.59 11.61
N SER A 146 -15.35 -2.45 12.71
CA SER A 146 -15.89 -3.58 13.48
C SER A 146 -17.00 -4.33 12.73
N SER A 147 -17.67 -3.65 11.79
CA SER A 147 -18.74 -4.24 10.98
C SER A 147 -18.23 -5.00 9.76
N VAL A 148 -16.95 -4.90 9.47
CA VAL A 148 -16.32 -5.47 8.27
C VAL A 148 -15.60 -6.75 8.64
N THR A 149 -15.80 -7.80 7.83
CA THR A 149 -15.05 -9.04 7.99
C THR A 149 -13.65 -8.85 7.39
N LEU A 150 -12.62 -8.90 8.25
CA LEU A 150 -11.23 -8.81 7.81
C LEU A 150 -10.70 -10.20 7.47
N PRO A 151 -9.77 -10.30 6.50
CA PRO A 151 -9.08 -11.56 6.21
C PRO A 151 -8.31 -12.08 7.43
N ASP A 152 -8.11 -13.40 7.49
CA ASP A 152 -7.35 -14.02 8.56
C ASP A 152 -5.92 -13.44 8.63
N GLY A 153 -5.49 -13.13 9.85
CA GLY A 153 -4.16 -12.57 10.08
C GLY A 153 -4.05 -11.07 9.85
N ALA A 154 -5.09 -10.40 9.39
CA ALA A 154 -5.12 -8.95 9.20
C ALA A 154 -5.74 -8.26 10.42
N LYS A 155 -5.08 -7.20 10.90
CA LYS A 155 -5.55 -6.39 12.04
C LYS A 155 -5.42 -4.91 11.70
N PRO A 156 -6.39 -4.05 12.14
CA PRO A 156 -6.25 -2.62 11.97
C PRO A 156 -5.05 -2.09 12.79
N THR A 157 -4.36 -1.08 12.26
CA THR A 157 -3.28 -0.43 13.01
C THR A 157 -3.80 0.50 14.09
N ILE A 158 -5.03 0.99 13.91
CA ILE A 158 -5.69 1.87 14.88
C ILE A 158 -6.48 1.00 15.85
N ASP A 159 -6.16 1.09 17.14
CA ASP A 159 -6.81 0.31 18.20
C ASP A 159 -8.11 0.98 18.67
N ARG A 160 -9.00 1.26 17.73
CA ARG A 160 -10.33 1.79 17.99
C ARG A 160 -11.23 1.51 16.81
N ASP A 161 -12.53 1.53 17.05
CA ASP A 161 -13.51 1.43 15.98
C ASP A 161 -13.58 2.78 15.25
N PHE A 162 -13.37 2.79 13.95
CA PHE A 162 -13.43 4.00 13.14
C PHE A 162 -14.38 3.80 11.96
N VAL A 163 -14.92 4.90 11.47
CA VAL A 163 -15.89 4.90 10.37
C VAL A 163 -15.18 4.77 9.04
N ILE A 164 -15.64 3.84 8.19
CA ILE A 164 -15.14 3.65 6.83
C ILE A 164 -16.02 4.42 5.85
N ALA A 165 -17.33 4.30 5.99
CA ALA A 165 -18.29 4.96 5.12
C ALA A 165 -19.63 5.14 5.83
N ASN A 166 -20.51 5.96 5.26
CA ASN A 166 -21.91 6.09 5.72
C ASN A 166 -22.84 6.39 4.55
N ILE A 167 -24.10 6.22 4.78
CA ILE A 167 -25.16 6.57 3.83
C ILE A 167 -25.95 7.76 4.34
#